data_e0c875238d239b15b84c91998739c02a
#
_entry.id   e0c875238d239b15b84c91998739c02a
#
_cell.length_a   1.000
_cell.length_b   1.000
_cell.length_c   1.000
_cell.angle_alpha   90.00
_cell.angle_beta   90.00
_cell.angle_gamma   90.00
#
_symmetry.space_group_name_H-M   'P 1'
#
loop_
_entity.id
_entity.type
_entity.pdbx_description
1 polymer ?
#
loop_
_entity_poly.entity_id
_entity_poly.type
_entity_poly.pdbx_seq_one_letter_code
_entity_poly.pdbx_strand_id
1 'polypeptide(L)'
;MPSNQTNLLQGTLDLLILKALALEEMHGLGISRRIEQVTRGTFVVKPGSLFPALHRMEEASWLVSSWGESENNRRAKFYRLTAAGRRRLETETDQWRRISVAIAAALEAT
;
A
#
# COMPACT_ATOMS: atom_id res chain seq x y z
N MET A 1 16.26 13.22 -15.68
CA MET A 1 15.26 14.19 -15.22
C MET A 1 14.62 13.72 -13.92
N PRO A 2 14.73 14.48 -12.88
CA PRO A 2 14.08 14.06 -11.64
C PRO A 2 12.56 14.12 -11.78
N SER A 3 11.92 13.08 -11.30
CA SER A 3 10.48 13.03 -11.22
C SER A 3 10.02 13.80 -9.98
N ASN A 4 8.83 14.41 -10.05
CA ASN A 4 8.22 14.99 -8.86
C ASN A 4 7.66 13.92 -7.93
N GLN A 5 7.70 12.67 -8.37
CA GLN A 5 7.23 11.53 -7.61
C GLN A 5 8.38 10.90 -6.84
N THR A 6 8.09 10.50 -5.62
CA THR A 6 9.06 9.82 -4.79
C THR A 6 9.07 8.33 -5.14
N ASN A 7 10.26 7.76 -5.30
CA ASN A 7 10.39 6.33 -5.53
C ASN A 7 9.99 5.56 -4.28
N LEU A 8 9.20 4.51 -4.48
CA LEU A 8 8.74 3.68 -3.39
C LEU A 8 9.69 2.53 -3.12
N LEU A 9 10.15 2.43 -1.89
CA LEU A 9 10.80 1.23 -1.40
C LEU A 9 9.74 0.17 -1.15
N GLN A 10 10.14 -1.10 -1.23
CA GLN A 10 9.21 -2.22 -1.07
C GLN A 10 8.41 -2.12 0.23
N GLY A 11 9.07 -1.87 1.36
CA GLY A 11 8.39 -1.77 2.64
C GLY A 11 7.39 -0.62 2.70
N THR A 12 7.72 0.51 2.07
CA THR A 12 6.83 1.67 2.00
C THR A 12 5.59 1.34 1.17
N LEU A 13 5.78 0.67 0.03
CA LEU A 13 4.66 0.26 -0.81
C LEU A 13 3.75 -0.71 -0.07
N ASP A 14 4.31 -1.68 0.62
CA ASP A 14 3.52 -2.66 1.39
C ASP A 14 2.66 -1.96 2.44
N LEU A 15 3.23 -1.01 3.18
CA LEU A 15 2.48 -0.25 4.19
C LEU A 15 1.31 0.51 3.56
N LEU A 16 1.53 1.15 2.41
CA LEU A 16 0.49 1.90 1.72
C LEU A 16 -0.63 0.99 1.22
N ILE A 17 -0.29 -0.18 0.69
CA ILE A 17 -1.29 -1.15 0.25
C ILE A 17 -2.11 -1.65 1.43
N LEU A 18 -1.46 -2.04 2.53
CA LEU A 18 -2.15 -2.50 3.73
C LEU A 18 -3.12 -1.42 4.23
N LYS A 19 -2.66 -0.18 4.28
CA LYS A 19 -3.50 0.92 4.75
C LYS A 19 -4.68 1.18 3.81
N ALA A 20 -4.45 1.10 2.49
CA ALA A 20 -5.53 1.31 1.52
C ALA A 20 -6.64 0.28 1.71
N LEU A 21 -6.29 -0.96 2.07
CA LEU A 21 -7.25 -2.04 2.24
C LEU A 21 -7.84 -2.13 3.66
N ALA A 22 -7.40 -1.26 4.58
CA ALA A 22 -7.83 -1.35 5.97
C ALA A 22 -9.33 -1.11 6.17
N LEU A 23 -9.94 -0.30 5.31
CA LEU A 23 -11.35 0.06 5.44
C LEU A 23 -12.28 -0.80 4.61
N GLU A 24 -11.82 -1.22 3.42
CA GLU A 24 -12.67 -1.99 2.52
C GLU A 24 -11.83 -2.77 1.50
N GLU A 25 -12.42 -3.79 0.93
CA GLU A 25 -11.78 -4.52 -0.16
C GLU A 25 -11.77 -3.67 -1.43
N MET A 26 -10.74 -3.86 -2.26
CA MET A 26 -10.59 -3.15 -3.52
C MET A 26 -9.87 -4.02 -4.53
N HIS A 27 -10.14 -3.76 -5.82
CA HIS A 27 -9.31 -4.30 -6.88
C HIS A 27 -8.05 -3.45 -7.05
N GLY A 28 -7.08 -3.93 -7.85
CA GLY A 28 -5.78 -3.28 -7.99
C GLY A 28 -5.85 -1.80 -8.37
N LEU A 29 -6.69 -1.46 -9.35
CA LEU A 29 -6.82 -0.07 -9.78
C LEU A 29 -7.36 0.82 -8.65
N GLY A 30 -8.29 0.30 -7.87
CA GLY A 30 -8.83 1.02 -6.71
C GLY A 30 -7.75 1.27 -5.66
N ILE A 31 -6.89 0.29 -5.42
CA ILE A 31 -5.77 0.43 -4.48
C ILE A 31 -4.83 1.54 -4.94
N SER A 32 -4.44 1.53 -6.21
CA SER A 32 -3.55 2.57 -6.76
C SER A 32 -4.16 3.96 -6.64
N ARG A 33 -5.45 4.09 -6.96
CA ARG A 33 -6.16 5.37 -6.86
C ARG A 33 -6.23 5.87 -5.42
N ARG A 34 -6.50 4.96 -4.49
CA ARG A 34 -6.57 5.32 -3.08
C ARG A 34 -5.21 5.81 -2.57
N ILE A 35 -4.14 5.12 -2.92
CA ILE A 35 -2.79 5.54 -2.51
C ILE A 35 -2.47 6.92 -3.05
N GLU A 36 -2.76 7.17 -4.32
CA GLU A 36 -2.53 8.48 -4.91
C GLU A 36 -3.32 9.57 -4.19
N GLN A 37 -4.60 9.31 -3.90
CA GLN A 37 -5.47 10.26 -3.21
C GLN A 37 -4.97 10.60 -1.80
N VAL A 38 -4.71 9.58 -0.99
CA VAL A 38 -4.36 9.81 0.41
C VAL A 38 -2.95 10.37 0.57
N THR A 39 -2.07 10.17 -0.40
CA THR A 39 -0.72 10.75 -0.40
C THR A 39 -0.66 12.04 -1.21
N ARG A 40 -1.80 12.55 -1.66
CA ARG A 40 -1.91 13.80 -2.43
C ARG A 40 -0.98 13.82 -3.64
N GLY A 41 -0.93 12.70 -4.35
CA GLY A 41 -0.13 12.55 -5.55
C GLY A 41 1.35 12.33 -5.32
N THR A 42 1.81 12.28 -4.08
CA THR A 42 3.21 12.01 -3.78
C THR A 42 3.64 10.64 -4.27
N PHE A 43 2.76 9.65 -4.12
CA PHE A 43 3.03 8.30 -4.61
C PHE A 43 1.99 7.92 -5.66
N VAL A 44 2.49 7.57 -6.84
CA VAL A 44 1.68 7.01 -7.93
C VAL A 44 2.21 5.60 -8.19
N VAL A 45 1.41 4.61 -7.86
CA VAL A 45 1.82 3.21 -7.96
C VAL A 45 1.37 2.65 -9.30
N LYS A 46 2.34 2.27 -10.11
CA LYS A 46 2.08 1.72 -11.44
C LYS A 46 1.85 0.20 -11.35
N PRO A 47 1.14 -0.37 -12.35
CA PRO A 47 0.85 -1.81 -12.34
C PRO A 47 2.09 -2.69 -12.20
N GLY A 48 3.20 -2.31 -12.82
CA GLY A 48 4.45 -3.06 -12.75
C GLY A 48 5.03 -3.19 -11.35
N SER A 49 4.70 -2.28 -10.43
CA SER A 49 5.09 -2.35 -9.03
C SER A 49 3.98 -2.92 -8.16
N LEU A 50 2.73 -2.57 -8.48
CA LEU A 50 1.58 -2.95 -7.67
C LEU A 50 1.32 -4.44 -7.67
N PHE A 51 1.20 -5.05 -8.86
CA PHE A 51 0.75 -6.44 -8.94
C PHE A 51 1.77 -7.43 -8.38
N PRO A 52 3.09 -7.27 -8.59
CA PRO A 52 4.04 -8.13 -7.89
C PRO A 52 3.96 -8.00 -6.36
N ALA A 53 3.71 -6.78 -5.85
CA ALA A 53 3.55 -6.58 -4.41
C ALA A 53 2.30 -7.28 -3.88
N LEU A 54 1.16 -7.13 -4.58
CA LEU A 54 -0.08 -7.81 -4.20
C LEU A 54 0.10 -9.33 -4.18
N HIS A 55 0.77 -9.88 -5.20
CA HIS A 55 1.03 -11.31 -5.28
C HIS A 55 1.88 -11.78 -4.09
N ARG A 56 2.96 -11.08 -3.79
CA ARG A 56 3.85 -11.39 -2.68
C ARG A 56 3.12 -11.32 -1.34
N MET A 57 2.28 -10.32 -1.16
CA MET A 57 1.54 -10.12 0.08
C MET A 57 0.44 -11.18 0.24
N GLU A 58 -0.14 -11.62 -0.86
CA GLU A 58 -1.10 -12.73 -0.85
C GLU A 58 -0.39 -14.03 -0.48
N GLU A 59 0.79 -14.29 -1.02
CA GLU A 59 1.61 -15.45 -0.65
C GLU A 59 2.00 -15.44 0.82
N ALA A 60 2.23 -14.25 1.38
CA ALA A 60 2.54 -14.09 2.81
C ALA A 60 1.30 -14.24 3.70
N SER A 61 0.14 -14.44 3.11
CA SER A 61 -1.15 -14.55 3.81
C SER A 61 -1.60 -13.27 4.49
N TRP A 62 -1.08 -12.13 4.09
CA TRP A 62 -1.56 -10.83 4.57
C TRP A 62 -2.80 -10.38 3.83
N LEU A 63 -2.97 -10.85 2.59
CA LEU A 63 -4.12 -10.55 1.75
C LEU A 63 -4.78 -11.84 1.30
N VAL A 64 -6.08 -11.75 1.06
CA VAL A 64 -6.85 -12.79 0.38
C VAL A 64 -7.62 -12.10 -0.73
N SER A 65 -7.85 -12.81 -1.81
CA SER A 65 -8.52 -12.24 -2.97
C SER A 65 -9.72 -13.07 -3.39
N SER A 66 -10.63 -12.40 -4.11
CA SER A 66 -11.79 -13.05 -4.71
C SER A 66 -12.14 -12.32 -5.99
N TRP A 67 -12.76 -13.04 -6.93
CA TRP A 67 -13.21 -12.43 -8.18
C TRP A 67 -14.55 -11.75 -7.97
N GLY A 68 -14.72 -10.59 -8.61
CA GLY A 68 -15.96 -9.83 -8.59
C GLY A 68 -16.05 -8.94 -9.80
N GLU A 69 -17.08 -8.11 -9.85
CA GLU A 69 -17.26 -7.15 -10.93
C GLU A 69 -16.86 -5.76 -10.47
N SER A 70 -16.06 -5.10 -11.29
CA SER A 70 -15.72 -3.70 -11.07
C SER A 70 -16.87 -2.82 -11.54
N GLU A 71 -16.74 -1.51 -11.27
CA GLU A 71 -17.74 -0.51 -11.65
C GLU A 71 -18.01 -0.44 -13.16
N ASN A 72 -17.11 -0.99 -13.98
CA ASN A 72 -17.25 -1.03 -15.43
C ASN A 72 -17.75 -2.38 -15.92
N ASN A 73 -18.36 -3.19 -15.04
CA ASN A 73 -18.84 -4.53 -15.34
C ASN A 73 -17.74 -5.45 -15.87
N ARG A 74 -16.50 -5.19 -15.50
CA ARG A 74 -15.37 -6.04 -15.86
C ARG A 74 -15.03 -6.92 -14.68
N ARG A 75 -14.67 -8.15 -14.98
CA ARG A 75 -14.23 -9.08 -13.96
C ARG A 75 -12.91 -8.58 -13.38
N ALA A 76 -12.84 -8.48 -12.07
CA ALA A 76 -11.66 -7.99 -11.37
C ALA A 76 -11.40 -8.80 -10.12
N LYS A 77 -10.13 -8.87 -9.76
CA LYS A 77 -9.71 -9.55 -8.54
C LYS A 77 -9.70 -8.51 -7.41
N PHE A 78 -10.50 -8.77 -6.38
CA PHE A 78 -10.61 -7.88 -5.22
C PHE A 78 -9.80 -8.45 -4.07
N TYR A 79 -9.09 -7.58 -3.38
CA TYR A 79 -8.20 -7.93 -2.27
C TYR A 79 -8.74 -7.38 -0.97
N ARG A 80 -8.55 -8.12 0.11
CA ARG A 80 -8.87 -7.65 1.45
C ARG A 80 -7.82 -8.15 2.44
N LEU A 81 -7.72 -7.47 3.57
CA LEU A 81 -6.78 -7.87 4.62
C LEU A 81 -7.29 -9.12 5.34
N THR A 82 -6.36 -10.02 5.62
CA THR A 82 -6.59 -11.11 6.58
C THR A 82 -6.32 -10.58 7.99
N ALA A 83 -6.60 -11.40 9.01
CA ALA A 83 -6.22 -11.06 10.39
C ALA A 83 -4.71 -10.84 10.48
N ALA A 84 -3.92 -11.67 9.79
CA ALA A 84 -2.47 -11.51 9.76
C ALA A 84 -2.07 -10.20 9.08
N GLY A 85 -2.79 -9.80 8.02
CA GLY A 85 -2.55 -8.53 7.34
C GLY A 85 -2.83 -7.34 8.23
N ARG A 86 -3.87 -7.42 9.05
CA ARG A 86 -4.18 -6.34 10.01
C ARG A 86 -3.09 -6.20 11.06
N ARG A 87 -2.59 -7.32 11.57
CA ARG A 87 -1.46 -7.30 12.52
C ARG A 87 -0.21 -6.74 11.87
N ARG A 88 0.03 -7.10 10.60
CA ARG A 88 1.17 -6.58 9.86
C ARG A 88 1.07 -5.07 9.67
N LEU A 89 -0.12 -4.56 9.39
CA LEU A 89 -0.36 -3.12 9.28
C LEU A 89 0.00 -2.40 10.57
N GLU A 90 -0.40 -2.93 11.72
CA GLU A 90 -0.06 -2.33 13.01
C GLU A 90 1.44 -2.30 13.23
N THR A 91 2.13 -3.40 12.99
CA THR A 91 3.58 -3.52 13.14
C THR A 91 4.30 -2.51 12.24
N GLU A 92 3.92 -2.45 10.97
CA GLU A 92 4.54 -1.55 10.00
C GLU A 92 4.27 -0.08 10.34
N THR A 93 3.06 0.22 10.82
CA THR A 93 2.71 1.58 11.22
C THR A 93 3.57 2.04 12.40
N ASP A 94 3.71 1.19 13.41
CA ASP A 94 4.53 1.53 14.58
C ASP A 94 5.98 1.73 14.20
N GLN A 95 6.50 0.86 13.34
CA GLN A 95 7.86 0.94 12.86
C GLN A 95 8.10 2.24 12.09
N TRP A 96 7.17 2.58 11.20
CA TRP A 96 7.26 3.81 10.42
C TRP A 96 7.24 5.06 11.33
N ARG A 97 6.39 5.07 12.35
CA ARG A 97 6.31 6.20 13.27
C ARG A 97 7.61 6.40 14.02
N ARG A 98 8.24 5.32 14.47
CA ARG A 98 9.53 5.40 15.15
C ARG A 98 10.62 5.91 14.22
N ILE A 99 10.65 5.41 12.98
CA ILE A 99 11.62 5.84 11.98
C ILE A 99 11.45 7.32 11.65
N SER A 100 10.22 7.78 11.42
CA SER A 100 9.98 9.16 11.04
C SER A 100 10.32 10.13 12.18
N VAL A 101 10.04 9.77 13.42
CA VAL A 101 10.44 10.57 14.58
C VAL A 101 11.96 10.65 14.68
N ALA A 102 12.64 9.52 14.53
CA ALA A 102 14.09 9.47 14.60
C ALA A 102 14.74 10.29 13.49
N ILE A 103 14.23 10.18 12.27
CA ILE A 103 14.76 10.94 11.14
C ILE A 103 14.53 12.44 11.33
N ALA A 104 13.32 12.81 11.79
CA ALA A 104 13.02 14.22 12.06
C ALA A 104 13.97 14.79 13.10
N ALA A 105 14.24 14.05 14.17
CA ALA A 105 15.20 14.48 15.21
C ALA A 105 16.60 14.64 14.64
N ALA A 106 17.02 13.69 13.81
CA ALA A 106 18.35 13.74 13.19
C ALA A 106 18.50 14.97 12.28
N LEU A 107 17.46 15.28 11.52
CA LEU A 107 17.49 16.43 10.59
C LEU A 107 17.48 17.77 11.32
N GLU A 108 16.94 17.82 12.54
CA GLU A 108 16.91 19.02 13.37
C GLU A 108 18.17 19.19 14.23
N ALA A 109 19.00 18.17 14.31
CA ALA A 109 20.23 18.24 15.11
C ALA A 109 21.23 19.17 14.46
N THR A 110 21.95 19.95 15.26
CA THR A 110 22.96 20.89 14.80
C THR A 110 24.38 20.33 14.98
#